data_2855dabdc8df07a5da57e40cc2afa71e
#
_entry.id   2855dabdc8df07a5da57e40cc2afa71e
#
_cell.length_a   1.000
_cell.length_b   1.000
_cell.length_c   1.000
_cell.angle_alpha   90.00
_cell.angle_beta   90.00
_cell.angle_gamma   90.00
#
_symmetry.space_group_name_H-M   'P 1'
#
loop_
_entity.id
_entity.type
_entity.pdbx_description
1 polymer ?
#
loop_
_entity_poly.entity_id
_entity_poly.type
_entity_poly.pdbx_seq_one_letter_code
_entity_poly.pdbx_strand_id
1 'polypeptide(L)'
;MKNSAPNTLDSSFSPSISPLDIAVVLPTLNERQNIDEIIARLEAALNGLHWELVFVDDDSSDGTTDLIRAYARHDPRIRLLHRVGRRGLSSACIEGILATSANYVAVMDADLQHDETILPTMLVASHKDSLDIVVATRNADGGSMGQFCKQRVLLSSLGKKLSRTVCRCDLSDPMSGFFLINRSFFLELVHDLQAGGFKILVDIFASSKRPVRFAEVGFCFRNRKYGTSKLDVSTAVEYLFLIVNKMLGGVIPIRFAVFSLVGALGVATHILCLGVLFHELHVRFYVAQAIATYIAMTENFFLNNLITYRDRSLRGVHLLSGLASFWIACSFGAWANVVFARALLHDGHSWYIAGVAGIIISSVWNYSITNLFTWQMPRARRKAIAIAQLEAFPSDLAQASWEHRP
;
A
#
# COMPACT_ATOMS: atom_id res chain seq x y z
N MET A 1 -35.11 -59.07 4.26
CA MET A 1 -34.51 -58.87 5.55
C MET A 1 -33.01 -58.99 5.47
N LYS A 2 -32.30 -57.88 5.51
CA LYS A 2 -31.00 -57.72 6.14
C LYS A 2 -30.65 -56.20 6.02
N ASN A 3 -30.85 -55.52 7.13
CA ASN A 3 -30.38 -54.17 7.38
C ASN A 3 -28.86 -54.15 7.35
N SER A 4 -28.26 -53.30 6.53
CA SER A 4 -26.88 -52.85 6.66
C SER A 4 -26.90 -51.47 7.26
N ALA A 5 -26.38 -51.31 8.47
CA ALA A 5 -26.21 -50.07 9.19
C ALA A 5 -25.24 -49.13 8.45
N PRO A 6 -25.42 -47.81 8.59
CA PRO A 6 -24.48 -46.87 7.99
C PRO A 6 -23.17 -46.85 8.74
N ASN A 7 -22.07 -46.82 7.99
CA ASN A 7 -20.70 -46.64 8.46
C ASN A 7 -20.62 -45.38 9.34
N THR A 8 -20.38 -45.59 10.61
CA THR A 8 -19.96 -44.54 11.55
C THR A 8 -18.57 -44.08 11.11
N LEU A 9 -18.48 -42.87 10.58
CA LEU A 9 -17.21 -42.14 10.39
C LEU A 9 -16.51 -42.08 11.76
N ASP A 10 -15.35 -42.65 11.79
CA ASP A 10 -14.47 -42.74 12.95
C ASP A 10 -14.12 -41.31 13.44
N SER A 11 -14.71 -40.91 14.58
CA SER A 11 -14.56 -39.58 15.19
C SER A 11 -13.23 -39.41 15.93
N SER A 12 -12.21 -40.23 15.61
CA SER A 12 -10.91 -40.19 16.28
C SER A 12 -9.84 -39.35 15.63
N PHE A 13 -10.16 -38.58 14.56
CA PHE A 13 -9.23 -37.61 13.98
C PHE A 13 -9.44 -36.23 14.62
N SER A 14 -9.01 -36.08 15.88
CA SER A 14 -8.69 -34.78 16.45
C SER A 14 -7.18 -34.60 16.35
N PRO A 15 -6.65 -33.92 15.30
CA PRO A 15 -5.30 -33.42 15.38
C PRO A 15 -5.35 -32.35 16.49
N SER A 16 -4.71 -32.60 17.61
CA SER A 16 -4.40 -31.57 18.60
C SER A 16 -3.36 -30.64 18.04
N ILE A 17 -3.78 -29.82 17.06
CA ILE A 17 -2.97 -28.71 16.58
C ILE A 17 -2.99 -27.71 17.73
N SER A 18 -1.89 -27.59 18.45
CA SER A 18 -1.72 -26.52 19.42
C SER A 18 -1.93 -25.19 18.68
N PRO A 19 -2.78 -24.29 19.19
CA PRO A 19 -3.03 -23.03 18.54
C PRO A 19 -1.70 -22.26 18.43
N LEU A 20 -1.47 -21.60 17.30
CA LEU A 20 -0.33 -20.71 17.12
C LEU A 20 -0.44 -19.53 18.10
N ASP A 21 0.59 -19.30 18.89
CA ASP A 21 0.65 -18.17 19.82
C ASP A 21 0.82 -16.86 19.05
N ILE A 22 1.67 -16.87 18.02
CA ILE A 22 2.00 -15.70 17.24
C ILE A 22 2.37 -16.07 15.80
N ALA A 23 1.93 -15.26 14.83
CA ALA A 23 2.49 -15.24 13.49
C ALA A 23 3.27 -13.93 13.28
N VAL A 24 4.40 -13.98 12.57
CA VAL A 24 5.15 -12.79 12.18
C VAL A 24 5.08 -12.64 10.66
N VAL A 25 4.46 -11.55 10.20
CA VAL A 25 4.34 -11.19 8.79
C VAL A 25 5.51 -10.27 8.41
N LEU A 26 6.25 -10.69 7.41
CA LEU A 26 7.46 -10.04 6.93
C LEU A 26 7.29 -9.66 5.45
N PRO A 27 6.83 -8.43 5.14
CA PRO A 27 6.82 -7.94 3.77
C PRO A 27 8.25 -7.83 3.23
N THR A 28 8.52 -8.42 2.06
CA THR A 28 9.85 -8.44 1.44
C THR A 28 9.83 -7.93 0.01
N LEU A 29 10.89 -7.19 -0.34
CA LEU A 29 11.20 -6.80 -1.71
C LEU A 29 12.71 -6.56 -1.83
N ASN A 30 13.43 -7.50 -2.46
CA ASN A 30 14.89 -7.48 -2.61
C ASN A 30 15.62 -7.39 -1.26
N GLU A 31 15.36 -8.37 -0.39
CA GLU A 31 15.91 -8.46 0.96
C GLU A 31 16.77 -9.73 1.18
N ARG A 32 17.28 -10.33 0.08
CA ARG A 32 18.02 -11.61 0.12
C ARG A 32 19.10 -11.66 1.20
N GLN A 33 19.85 -10.56 1.37
CA GLN A 33 20.97 -10.50 2.31
C GLN A 33 20.57 -10.50 3.79
N ASN A 34 19.29 -10.19 4.06
CA ASN A 34 18.75 -10.10 5.41
C ASN A 34 18.03 -11.38 5.86
N ILE A 35 17.63 -12.27 4.93
CA ILE A 35 16.73 -13.40 5.19
C ILE A 35 17.32 -14.38 6.22
N ASP A 36 18.57 -14.81 6.04
CA ASP A 36 19.19 -15.79 6.95
C ASP A 36 19.26 -15.25 8.38
N GLU A 37 19.63 -13.98 8.53
CA GLU A 37 19.81 -13.35 9.83
C GLU A 37 18.45 -13.06 10.50
N ILE A 38 17.43 -12.61 9.76
CA ILE A 38 16.11 -12.34 10.35
C ILE A 38 15.42 -13.61 10.84
N ILE A 39 15.55 -14.73 10.10
CA ILE A 39 15.03 -16.03 10.52
C ILE A 39 15.70 -16.47 11.82
N ALA A 40 17.03 -16.47 11.88
CA ALA A 40 17.77 -16.89 13.08
C ALA A 40 17.43 -16.02 14.31
N ARG A 41 17.28 -14.71 14.14
CA ARG A 41 16.92 -13.78 15.23
C ARG A 41 15.49 -14.01 15.73
N LEU A 42 14.53 -14.20 14.81
CA LEU A 42 13.14 -14.47 15.17
C LEU A 42 12.98 -15.83 15.84
N GLU A 43 13.70 -16.84 15.38
CA GLU A 43 13.71 -18.15 16.02
C GLU A 43 14.23 -18.07 17.47
N ALA A 44 15.30 -17.29 17.70
CA ALA A 44 15.83 -17.07 19.04
C ALA A 44 14.85 -16.26 19.93
N ALA A 45 14.23 -15.22 19.39
CA ALA A 45 13.32 -14.33 20.12
C ALA A 45 11.99 -15.02 20.48
N LEU A 46 11.51 -15.95 19.66
CA LEU A 46 10.25 -16.67 19.82
C LEU A 46 10.43 -18.07 20.41
N ASN A 47 11.62 -18.37 20.95
CA ASN A 47 11.88 -19.66 21.56
C ASN A 47 10.89 -19.94 22.70
N GLY A 48 10.31 -21.15 22.70
CA GLY A 48 9.30 -21.58 23.68
C GLY A 48 7.86 -21.17 23.32
N LEU A 49 7.61 -20.49 22.21
CA LEU A 49 6.28 -20.18 21.67
C LEU A 49 5.96 -21.06 20.46
N HIS A 50 4.69 -21.25 20.18
CA HIS A 50 4.23 -21.81 18.89
C HIS A 50 4.08 -20.68 17.89
N TRP A 51 5.01 -20.56 16.95
CA TRP A 51 5.08 -19.45 16.02
C TRP A 51 5.17 -19.90 14.56
N GLU A 52 4.80 -18.99 13.66
CA GLU A 52 5.09 -19.10 12.23
C GLU A 52 5.59 -17.77 11.67
N LEU A 53 6.40 -17.84 10.61
CA LEU A 53 6.87 -16.70 9.82
C LEU A 53 6.19 -16.72 8.45
N VAL A 54 5.51 -15.63 8.10
CA VAL A 54 4.85 -15.48 6.79
C VAL A 54 5.58 -14.38 6.02
N PHE A 55 6.49 -14.78 5.14
CA PHE A 55 7.13 -13.86 4.21
C PHE A 55 6.18 -13.54 3.07
N VAL A 56 5.95 -12.26 2.83
CA VAL A 56 5.11 -11.77 1.73
C VAL A 56 5.98 -11.03 0.73
N ASP A 57 6.37 -11.73 -0.33
CA ASP A 57 7.35 -11.25 -1.30
C ASP A 57 6.69 -10.56 -2.50
N ASP A 58 7.07 -9.31 -2.73
CA ASP A 58 6.55 -8.43 -3.77
C ASP A 58 7.31 -8.58 -5.11
N ASP A 59 7.51 -9.83 -5.55
CA ASP A 59 8.16 -10.18 -6.81
C ASP A 59 9.63 -9.71 -6.86
N SER A 60 10.41 -10.16 -5.87
CA SER A 60 11.85 -9.88 -5.75
C SER A 60 12.64 -10.47 -6.91
N SER A 61 13.62 -9.72 -7.39
CA SER A 61 14.48 -10.11 -8.52
C SER A 61 15.90 -10.50 -8.11
N ASP A 62 16.23 -10.43 -6.82
CA ASP A 62 17.58 -10.68 -6.27
C ASP A 62 17.76 -12.10 -5.72
N GLY A 63 16.75 -12.98 -5.87
CA GLY A 63 16.75 -14.34 -5.33
C GLY A 63 16.21 -14.46 -3.90
N THR A 64 15.61 -13.41 -3.34
CA THR A 64 14.89 -13.45 -2.04
C THR A 64 13.86 -14.56 -2.01
N THR A 65 12.99 -14.61 -3.03
CA THR A 65 11.91 -15.60 -3.16
C THR A 65 12.44 -17.04 -3.14
N ASP A 66 13.53 -17.33 -3.85
CA ASP A 66 14.10 -18.67 -3.93
C ASP A 66 14.72 -19.09 -2.61
N LEU A 67 15.38 -18.17 -1.90
CA LEU A 67 15.96 -18.43 -0.58
C LEU A 67 14.86 -18.76 0.44
N ILE A 68 13.79 -17.94 0.52
CA ILE A 68 12.67 -18.20 1.43
C ILE A 68 11.99 -19.53 1.10
N ARG A 69 11.82 -19.84 -0.19
CA ARG A 69 11.25 -21.12 -0.64
C ARG A 69 12.12 -22.31 -0.21
N ALA A 70 13.45 -22.16 -0.20
CA ALA A 70 14.36 -23.18 0.30
C ALA A 70 14.15 -23.42 1.80
N TYR A 71 14.04 -22.36 2.63
CA TYR A 71 13.72 -22.48 4.05
C TYR A 71 12.36 -23.16 4.28
N ALA A 72 11.32 -22.74 3.57
CA ALA A 72 9.96 -23.29 3.71
C ALA A 72 9.85 -24.80 3.36
N ARG A 73 10.79 -25.36 2.59
CA ARG A 73 10.85 -26.81 2.33
C ARG A 73 11.38 -27.62 3.51
N HIS A 74 12.18 -27.00 4.37
CA HIS A 74 12.83 -27.65 5.49
C HIS A 74 12.15 -27.35 6.82
N ASP A 75 11.50 -26.19 6.95
CA ASP A 75 10.79 -25.78 8.15
C ASP A 75 9.35 -25.34 7.82
N PRO A 76 8.33 -26.13 8.24
CA PRO A 76 6.93 -25.83 7.97
C PRO A 76 6.42 -24.57 8.68
N ARG A 77 7.16 -24.05 9.66
CA ARG A 77 6.84 -22.78 10.33
C ARG A 77 7.14 -21.57 9.44
N ILE A 78 7.95 -21.74 8.38
CA ILE A 78 8.31 -20.67 7.44
C ILE A 78 7.47 -20.82 6.19
N ARG A 79 6.72 -19.76 5.87
CA ARG A 79 5.81 -19.74 4.73
C ARG A 79 6.14 -18.58 3.79
N LEU A 80 5.98 -18.81 2.50
CA LEU A 80 6.15 -17.81 1.46
C LEU A 80 4.82 -17.53 0.76
N LEU A 81 4.42 -16.26 0.74
CA LEU A 81 3.36 -15.74 -0.10
C LEU A 81 3.99 -14.89 -1.21
N HIS A 82 4.18 -15.49 -2.39
CA HIS A 82 4.79 -14.82 -3.53
C HIS A 82 3.74 -14.03 -4.34
N ARG A 83 3.85 -12.70 -4.40
CA ARG A 83 2.90 -11.79 -5.03
C ARG A 83 3.35 -11.36 -6.41
N VAL A 84 3.26 -12.27 -7.39
CA VAL A 84 3.73 -12.05 -8.76
C VAL A 84 3.07 -10.83 -9.40
N GLY A 85 3.90 -9.89 -9.87
CA GLY A 85 3.44 -8.69 -10.56
C GLY A 85 2.67 -7.68 -9.72
N ARG A 86 2.59 -7.86 -8.39
CA ARG A 86 1.96 -6.93 -7.45
C ARG A 86 2.99 -6.35 -6.49
N ARG A 87 2.78 -5.10 -6.09
CA ARG A 87 3.65 -4.39 -5.14
C ARG A 87 2.81 -3.51 -4.24
N GLY A 88 3.23 -3.38 -3.00
CA GLY A 88 2.63 -2.45 -2.04
C GLY A 88 2.68 -2.99 -0.62
N LEU A 89 3.32 -2.24 0.27
CA LEU A 89 3.58 -2.65 1.65
C LEU A 89 2.27 -2.94 2.41
N SER A 90 1.29 -2.03 2.37
CA SER A 90 0.03 -2.22 3.09
C SER A 90 -0.74 -3.45 2.61
N SER A 91 -0.83 -3.67 1.29
CA SER A 91 -1.48 -4.86 0.75
C SER A 91 -0.72 -6.15 1.07
N ALA A 92 0.63 -6.11 1.14
CA ALA A 92 1.43 -7.25 1.58
C ALA A 92 1.14 -7.62 3.04
N CYS A 93 1.08 -6.61 3.93
CA CYS A 93 0.71 -6.83 5.33
C CYS A 93 -0.70 -7.43 5.46
N ILE A 94 -1.69 -6.88 4.74
CA ILE A 94 -3.07 -7.37 4.77
C ILE A 94 -3.14 -8.84 4.33
N GLU A 95 -2.53 -9.18 3.21
CA GLU A 95 -2.51 -10.55 2.69
C GLU A 95 -1.77 -11.51 3.63
N GLY A 96 -0.67 -11.08 4.25
CA GLY A 96 0.05 -11.86 5.25
C GLY A 96 -0.77 -12.14 6.50
N ILE A 97 -1.48 -11.13 7.04
CA ILE A 97 -2.35 -11.29 8.20
C ILE A 97 -3.53 -12.22 7.89
N LEU A 98 -4.08 -12.16 6.68
CA LEU A 98 -5.17 -13.06 6.25
C LEU A 98 -4.68 -14.49 6.03
N ALA A 99 -3.41 -14.70 5.69
CA ALA A 99 -2.84 -16.00 5.37
C ALA A 99 -2.53 -16.87 6.60
N THR A 100 -2.61 -16.33 7.82
CA THR A 100 -2.35 -17.04 9.07
C THR A 100 -3.64 -17.36 9.84
N SER A 101 -3.61 -18.42 10.65
CA SER A 101 -4.66 -18.74 11.61
C SER A 101 -4.32 -18.30 13.05
N ALA A 102 -3.14 -17.75 13.30
CA ALA A 102 -2.73 -17.27 14.62
C ALA A 102 -3.67 -16.18 15.15
N ASN A 103 -3.93 -16.19 16.46
CA ASN A 103 -4.78 -15.19 17.09
C ASN A 103 -4.11 -13.82 17.17
N TYR A 104 -2.80 -13.78 17.26
CA TYR A 104 -1.98 -12.56 17.28
C TYR A 104 -1.00 -12.56 16.13
N VAL A 105 -0.95 -11.46 15.42
CA VAL A 105 -0.10 -11.31 14.25
C VAL A 105 0.78 -10.08 14.41
N ALA A 106 2.09 -10.30 14.42
CA ALA A 106 3.06 -9.21 14.35
C ALA A 106 3.35 -8.89 12.89
N VAL A 107 3.50 -7.61 12.59
CA VAL A 107 4.02 -7.12 11.30
C VAL A 107 5.34 -6.40 11.59
N MET A 108 6.39 -6.72 10.85
CA MET A 108 7.67 -6.03 10.95
C MET A 108 8.43 -6.07 9.62
N ASP A 109 9.31 -5.08 9.39
CA ASP A 109 10.15 -5.05 8.20
C ASP A 109 11.28 -6.09 8.28
N ALA A 110 11.67 -6.66 7.13
CA ALA A 110 12.73 -7.68 7.04
C ALA A 110 14.15 -7.10 6.95
N ASP A 111 14.35 -5.80 7.17
CA ASP A 111 15.61 -5.07 6.97
C ASP A 111 16.52 -5.02 8.21
N LEU A 112 16.20 -5.80 9.25
CA LEU A 112 16.93 -5.91 10.51
C LEU A 112 16.98 -4.64 11.37
N GLN A 113 16.19 -3.61 11.04
CA GLN A 113 16.15 -2.37 11.81
C GLN A 113 15.26 -2.47 13.06
N HIS A 114 14.24 -3.33 13.02
CA HIS A 114 13.35 -3.57 14.15
C HIS A 114 13.98 -4.52 15.17
N ASP A 115 13.64 -4.33 16.44
CA ASP A 115 14.12 -5.17 17.52
C ASP A 115 13.12 -6.31 17.80
N GLU A 116 13.40 -7.46 17.23
CA GLU A 116 12.58 -8.66 17.33
C GLU A 116 12.43 -9.19 18.77
N THR A 117 13.34 -8.83 19.66
CA THR A 117 13.35 -9.33 21.06
C THR A 117 12.18 -8.82 21.88
N ILE A 118 11.49 -7.76 21.45
CA ILE A 118 10.30 -7.23 22.13
C ILE A 118 9.00 -7.99 21.82
N LEU A 119 8.98 -8.87 20.80
CA LEU A 119 7.78 -9.62 20.40
C LEU A 119 7.11 -10.38 21.53
N PRO A 120 7.84 -11.15 22.39
CA PRO A 120 7.21 -11.81 23.54
C PRO A 120 6.57 -10.82 24.52
N THR A 121 7.22 -9.67 24.76
CA THR A 121 6.67 -8.61 25.64
C THR A 121 5.38 -8.02 25.06
N MET A 122 5.34 -7.77 23.75
CA MET A 122 4.13 -7.29 23.06
C MET A 122 2.99 -8.32 23.16
N LEU A 123 3.30 -9.62 23.02
CA LEU A 123 2.32 -10.69 23.14
C LEU A 123 1.74 -10.76 24.55
N VAL A 124 2.59 -10.72 25.58
CA VAL A 124 2.17 -10.69 26.99
C VAL A 124 1.28 -9.47 27.29
N ALA A 125 1.67 -8.27 26.83
CA ALA A 125 0.87 -7.06 27.00
C ALA A 125 -0.50 -7.20 26.34
N SER A 126 -0.55 -7.74 25.12
CA SER A 126 -1.79 -7.93 24.38
C SER A 126 -2.75 -8.88 25.09
N HIS A 127 -2.25 -9.98 25.67
CA HIS A 127 -3.07 -10.94 26.44
C HIS A 127 -3.55 -10.34 27.75
N LYS A 128 -2.66 -9.73 28.54
CA LYS A 128 -2.96 -9.22 29.88
C LYS A 128 -4.07 -8.18 29.87
N ASP A 129 -4.02 -7.25 28.91
CA ASP A 129 -4.91 -6.09 28.87
C ASP A 129 -6.00 -6.24 27.78
N SER A 130 -6.10 -7.41 27.16
CA SER A 130 -7.05 -7.72 26.07
C SER A 130 -7.02 -6.63 24.99
N LEU A 131 -5.81 -6.25 24.56
CA LEU A 131 -5.59 -5.17 23.59
C LEU A 131 -5.94 -5.60 22.17
N ASP A 132 -6.40 -4.64 21.39
CA ASP A 132 -6.65 -4.83 19.97
C ASP A 132 -5.34 -4.78 19.17
N ILE A 133 -4.40 -3.91 19.60
CA ILE A 133 -3.10 -3.72 18.95
C ILE A 133 -2.03 -3.26 19.95
N VAL A 134 -0.81 -3.74 19.79
CA VAL A 134 0.38 -3.24 20.51
C VAL A 134 1.34 -2.67 19.47
N VAL A 135 1.73 -1.41 19.61
CA VAL A 135 2.59 -0.71 18.67
C VAL A 135 4.01 -0.62 19.23
N ALA A 136 4.99 -1.08 18.47
CA ALA A 136 6.38 -0.82 18.78
C ALA A 136 6.75 0.62 18.36
N THR A 137 7.26 1.42 19.28
CA THR A 137 7.53 2.85 19.08
C THR A 137 8.97 3.21 19.38
N ARG A 138 9.50 4.13 18.58
CA ARG A 138 10.82 4.73 18.78
C ARG A 138 10.82 5.92 19.74
N ASN A 139 9.63 6.35 20.16
CA ASN A 139 9.41 7.62 20.87
C ASN A 139 8.94 7.44 22.34
N ALA A 140 8.77 6.20 22.82
CA ALA A 140 8.46 5.92 24.23
C ALA A 140 9.72 5.71 25.05
N ASP A 141 9.58 5.66 26.38
CA ASP A 141 10.67 5.34 27.30
C ASP A 141 11.34 4.01 26.91
N GLY A 142 12.66 4.03 26.70
CA GLY A 142 13.43 2.90 26.18
C GLY A 142 13.56 2.87 24.65
N GLY A 143 12.91 3.77 23.91
CA GLY A 143 13.05 3.91 22.45
C GLY A 143 14.19 4.86 22.06
N SER A 144 14.80 4.62 20.90
CA SER A 144 15.87 5.47 20.35
C SER A 144 15.71 5.65 18.84
N MET A 145 15.90 6.89 18.38
CA MET A 145 15.70 7.26 16.95
C MET A 145 16.97 7.13 16.09
N GLY A 146 18.10 6.72 16.61
CA GLY A 146 19.36 6.74 15.85
C GLY A 146 19.72 8.16 15.32
N GLN A 147 20.69 8.25 14.41
CA GLN A 147 21.10 9.54 13.81
C GLN A 147 20.20 9.93 12.64
N PHE A 148 19.18 10.77 12.85
CA PHE A 148 18.31 11.30 11.78
C PHE A 148 18.59 12.78 11.47
N CYS A 149 18.51 13.15 10.17
CA CYS A 149 18.67 14.52 9.68
C CYS A 149 17.50 15.41 10.13
N LYS A 150 17.79 16.68 10.52
CA LYS A 150 16.82 17.67 11.05
C LYS A 150 15.57 17.89 10.16
N GLN A 151 15.69 17.75 8.84
CA GLN A 151 14.56 17.92 7.92
C GLN A 151 13.51 16.79 8.02
N ARG A 152 13.93 15.56 8.38
CA ARG A 152 13.01 14.44 8.64
C ARG A 152 12.20 14.64 9.93
N VAL A 153 12.75 15.32 10.92
CA VAL A 153 12.04 15.60 12.19
C VAL A 153 10.86 16.53 11.98
N LEU A 154 11.01 17.57 11.12
CA LEU A 154 9.92 18.51 10.84
C LEU A 154 8.74 17.86 10.10
N LEU A 155 9.03 17.05 9.08
CA LEU A 155 8.01 16.27 8.34
C LEU A 155 7.32 15.24 9.25
N SER A 156 8.07 14.62 10.17
CA SER A 156 7.54 13.69 11.17
C SER A 156 6.58 14.38 12.16
N SER A 157 6.89 15.61 12.60
CA SER A 157 6.04 16.34 13.55
C SER A 157 4.72 16.80 12.94
N LEU A 158 4.73 17.23 11.67
CA LEU A 158 3.52 17.57 10.93
C LEU A 158 2.67 16.32 10.68
N GLY A 159 3.30 15.20 10.30
CA GLY A 159 2.65 13.92 10.13
C GLY A 159 1.97 13.42 11.40
N LYS A 160 2.61 13.55 12.56
CA LYS A 160 2.03 13.23 13.88
C LYS A 160 0.80 14.07 14.20
N LYS A 161 0.85 15.39 13.96
CA LYS A 161 -0.28 16.30 14.23
C LYS A 161 -1.50 15.96 13.36
N LEU A 162 -1.27 15.64 12.09
CA LEU A 162 -2.32 15.24 11.15
C LEU A 162 -2.90 13.86 11.47
N SER A 163 -2.07 12.88 11.86
CA SER A 163 -2.55 11.54 12.22
C SER A 163 -3.43 11.54 13.47
N ARG A 164 -3.15 12.38 14.47
CA ARG A 164 -4.00 12.54 15.66
C ARG A 164 -5.45 12.85 15.32
N THR A 165 -5.68 13.69 14.30
CA THR A 165 -7.03 14.05 13.85
C THR A 165 -7.78 12.86 13.24
N VAL A 166 -7.07 11.95 12.57
CA VAL A 166 -7.66 10.82 11.83
C VAL A 166 -7.74 9.56 12.68
N CYS A 167 -6.70 9.27 13.47
CA CYS A 167 -6.64 8.08 14.33
C CYS A 167 -7.50 8.20 15.59
N ARG A 168 -7.95 9.42 15.93
CA ARG A 168 -8.74 9.70 17.16
C ARG A 168 -8.07 9.24 18.46
N CYS A 169 -6.75 9.10 18.46
CA CYS A 169 -5.92 8.68 19.60
C CYS A 169 -4.56 9.36 19.56
N ASP A 170 -3.86 9.35 20.69
CA ASP A 170 -2.52 9.94 20.82
C ASP A 170 -1.44 8.87 20.62
N LEU A 171 -1.22 8.48 19.38
CA LEU A 171 -0.19 7.53 19.01
C LEU A 171 1.16 8.25 18.90
N SER A 172 2.18 7.77 19.62
CA SER A 172 3.49 8.42 19.66
C SER A 172 4.27 8.25 18.35
N ASP A 173 4.11 7.09 17.66
CA ASP A 173 4.72 6.78 16.37
C ASP A 173 3.72 6.20 15.36
N PRO A 174 2.84 7.02 14.76
CA PRO A 174 1.86 6.56 13.77
C PRO A 174 2.51 6.03 12.48
N MET A 175 3.80 6.27 12.32
CA MET A 175 4.58 5.84 11.16
C MET A 175 5.29 4.51 11.38
N SER A 176 5.12 3.87 12.55
CA SER A 176 5.74 2.58 12.83
C SER A 176 5.27 1.50 11.86
N GLY A 177 6.22 0.73 11.32
CA GLY A 177 5.99 -0.51 10.57
C GLY A 177 6.01 -1.75 11.46
N PHE A 178 6.15 -1.59 12.78
CA PHE A 178 6.27 -2.69 13.72
C PHE A 178 5.13 -2.64 14.75
N PHE A 179 4.23 -3.61 14.69
CA PHE A 179 3.09 -3.74 15.60
C PHE A 179 2.61 -5.18 15.71
N LEU A 180 1.94 -5.51 16.80
CA LEU A 180 1.22 -6.76 17.04
C LEU A 180 -0.27 -6.47 17.06
N ILE A 181 -1.06 -7.20 16.27
CA ILE A 181 -2.51 -7.01 16.17
C ILE A 181 -3.27 -8.28 16.52
N ASN A 182 -4.38 -8.14 17.25
CA ASN A 182 -5.34 -9.22 17.43
C ASN A 182 -6.05 -9.48 16.10
N ARG A 183 -5.97 -10.72 15.60
CA ARG A 183 -6.52 -11.09 14.29
C ARG A 183 -8.04 -10.90 14.21
N SER A 184 -8.79 -11.14 15.28
CA SER A 184 -10.24 -10.91 15.28
C SER A 184 -10.57 -9.42 15.08
N PHE A 185 -9.86 -8.54 15.77
CA PHE A 185 -9.98 -7.09 15.55
C PHE A 185 -9.61 -6.68 14.12
N PHE A 186 -8.55 -7.26 13.56
CA PHE A 186 -8.18 -6.99 12.18
C PHE A 186 -9.28 -7.39 11.19
N LEU A 187 -9.93 -8.53 11.39
CA LEU A 187 -11.02 -9.01 10.54
C LEU A 187 -12.27 -8.11 10.59
N GLU A 188 -12.50 -7.40 11.70
CA GLU A 188 -13.57 -6.38 11.79
C GLU A 188 -13.34 -5.21 10.82
N LEU A 189 -12.07 -4.92 10.48
CA LEU A 189 -11.65 -3.73 9.74
C LEU A 189 -11.27 -4.00 8.28
N VAL A 190 -10.95 -5.24 7.93
CA VAL A 190 -10.24 -5.57 6.68
C VAL A 190 -10.93 -5.05 5.43
N HIS A 191 -12.27 -5.00 5.41
CA HIS A 191 -13.07 -4.49 4.30
C HIS A 191 -13.02 -2.96 4.15
N ASP A 192 -12.69 -2.24 5.24
CA ASP A 192 -12.61 -0.78 5.28
C ASP A 192 -11.17 -0.28 5.08
N LEU A 193 -10.17 -1.21 5.00
CA LEU A 193 -8.77 -0.88 4.80
C LEU A 193 -8.47 -0.54 3.34
N GLN A 194 -7.57 0.44 3.16
CA GLN A 194 -7.06 0.80 1.84
C GLN A 194 -5.81 -0.03 1.54
N ALA A 195 -5.90 -0.95 0.58
CA ALA A 195 -4.77 -1.79 0.16
C ALA A 195 -3.62 -1.00 -0.51
N GLY A 196 -3.82 0.29 -0.79
CA GLY A 196 -2.83 1.18 -1.40
C GLY A 196 -2.12 2.02 -0.36
N GLY A 197 -0.78 2.15 -0.48
CA GLY A 197 0.02 3.00 0.40
C GLY A 197 1.02 2.23 1.28
N PHE A 198 1.79 3.00 2.08
CA PHE A 198 2.89 2.46 2.90
C PHE A 198 2.61 2.50 4.40
N LYS A 199 1.41 2.89 4.84
CA LYS A 199 1.11 3.20 6.25
C LYS A 199 -0.13 2.48 6.76
N ILE A 200 -0.02 1.15 6.81
CA ILE A 200 -1.10 0.28 7.27
C ILE A 200 -1.56 0.59 8.71
N LEU A 201 -0.63 0.99 9.60
CA LEU A 201 -0.95 1.29 10.99
C LEU A 201 -1.97 2.43 11.11
N VAL A 202 -1.73 3.55 10.42
CA VAL A 202 -2.67 4.69 10.38
C VAL A 202 -4.00 4.27 9.77
N ASP A 203 -3.98 3.44 8.74
CA ASP A 203 -5.20 2.96 8.09
C ASP A 203 -6.04 2.09 9.03
N ILE A 204 -5.42 1.21 9.83
CA ILE A 204 -6.08 0.40 10.86
C ILE A 204 -6.79 1.30 11.89
N PHE A 205 -6.07 2.26 12.48
CA PHE A 205 -6.66 3.16 13.47
C PHE A 205 -7.77 4.03 12.89
N ALA A 206 -7.59 4.54 11.67
CA ALA A 206 -8.55 5.41 10.99
C ALA A 206 -9.82 4.67 10.52
N SER A 207 -9.74 3.36 10.27
CA SER A 207 -10.86 2.53 9.82
C SER A 207 -11.71 2.01 10.97
N SER A 208 -11.19 2.04 12.20
CA SER A 208 -11.93 1.54 13.35
C SER A 208 -13.17 2.39 13.66
N LYS A 209 -14.33 1.73 13.76
CA LYS A 209 -15.62 2.34 14.14
C LYS A 209 -15.77 2.51 15.65
N ARG A 210 -14.91 1.85 16.44
CA ARG A 210 -14.86 1.92 17.90
C ARG A 210 -13.49 2.41 18.38
N PRO A 211 -13.37 2.90 19.63
CA PRO A 211 -12.07 3.19 20.21
C PRO A 211 -11.18 1.93 20.20
N VAL A 212 -9.94 2.08 19.69
CA VAL A 212 -8.95 1.00 19.65
C VAL A 212 -8.27 0.90 21.01
N ARG A 213 -8.27 -0.30 21.60
CA ARG A 213 -7.51 -0.59 22.83
C ARG A 213 -6.08 -0.89 22.43
N PHE A 214 -5.16 0.01 22.74
CA PHE A 214 -3.78 -0.15 22.33
C PHE A 214 -2.80 0.17 23.45
N ALA A 215 -1.60 -0.36 23.33
CA ALA A 215 -0.44 0.01 24.13
C ALA A 215 0.76 0.27 23.20
N GLU A 216 1.75 0.98 23.72
CA GLU A 216 3.01 1.24 23.03
C GLU A 216 4.17 0.63 23.80
N VAL A 217 5.08 -0.04 23.10
CA VAL A 217 6.29 -0.65 23.64
C VAL A 217 7.50 0.01 22.98
N GLY A 218 8.39 0.57 23.79
CA GLY A 218 9.62 1.20 23.29
C GLY A 218 10.61 0.18 22.73
N PHE A 219 11.29 0.51 21.62
CA PHE A 219 12.37 -0.30 21.07
C PHE A 219 13.50 0.54 20.51
N CYS A 220 14.71 -0.04 20.47
CA CYS A 220 15.86 0.58 19.84
C CYS A 220 15.86 0.33 18.34
N PHE A 221 15.69 1.39 17.54
CA PHE A 221 15.77 1.31 16.09
C PHE A 221 17.22 1.16 15.64
N ARG A 222 17.55 0.00 15.07
CA ARG A 222 18.92 -0.33 14.65
C ARG A 222 19.29 0.34 13.33
N ASN A 223 20.59 0.50 13.09
CA ASN A 223 21.07 0.92 11.78
C ASN A 223 20.84 -0.20 10.75
N ARG A 224 20.41 0.18 9.55
CA ARG A 224 20.26 -0.77 8.44
C ARG A 224 21.61 -1.38 8.10
N LYS A 225 21.66 -2.72 7.96
CA LYS A 225 22.88 -3.45 7.66
C LYS A 225 23.11 -3.55 6.15
N TYR A 226 22.04 -3.79 5.39
CA TYR A 226 22.07 -3.92 3.93
C TYR A 226 20.90 -3.18 3.28
N GLY A 227 21.04 -2.81 2.00
CA GLY A 227 19.99 -2.15 1.22
C GLY A 227 19.95 -0.63 1.32
N THR A 228 19.10 0.01 0.51
CA THR A 228 18.92 1.47 0.46
C THR A 228 17.53 1.86 0.96
N SER A 229 17.45 3.05 1.60
CA SER A 229 16.15 3.57 2.07
C SER A 229 15.24 3.86 0.87
N LYS A 230 14.06 3.26 0.87
CA LYS A 230 12.99 3.46 -0.14
C LYS A 230 12.06 4.64 0.22
N LEU A 231 12.38 5.39 1.31
CA LEU A 231 11.61 6.57 1.71
C LEU A 231 11.94 7.74 0.78
N ASP A 232 11.00 8.07 -0.07
CA ASP A 232 11.07 9.16 -1.04
C ASP A 232 9.98 10.20 -0.76
N VAL A 233 10.08 11.38 -1.39
CA VAL A 233 9.07 12.46 -1.33
C VAL A 233 7.69 11.92 -1.69
N SER A 234 7.60 10.96 -2.62
CA SER A 234 6.37 10.28 -3.00
C SER A 234 5.67 9.61 -1.81
N THR A 235 6.43 9.02 -0.86
CA THR A 235 5.87 8.38 0.34
C THR A 235 5.22 9.40 1.29
N ALA A 236 5.80 10.60 1.40
CA ALA A 236 5.23 11.67 2.21
C ALA A 236 3.92 12.20 1.59
N VAL A 237 3.89 12.34 0.28
CA VAL A 237 2.71 12.75 -0.48
C VAL A 237 1.60 11.69 -0.35
N GLU A 238 1.89 10.40 -0.53
CA GLU A 238 0.93 9.31 -0.33
C GLU A 238 0.36 9.28 1.09
N TYR A 239 1.20 9.55 2.09
CA TYR A 239 0.75 9.65 3.49
C TYR A 239 -0.21 10.80 3.73
N LEU A 240 0.10 11.98 3.20
CA LEU A 240 -0.79 13.14 3.30
C LEU A 240 -2.15 12.84 2.67
N PHE A 241 -2.15 12.19 1.50
CA PHE A 241 -3.38 11.81 0.83
C PHE A 241 -4.17 10.72 1.55
N LEU A 242 -3.50 9.75 2.19
CA LEU A 242 -4.19 8.77 3.03
C LEU A 242 -5.00 9.48 4.12
N ILE A 243 -4.38 10.45 4.81
CA ILE A 243 -5.04 11.24 5.85
C ILE A 243 -6.23 12.02 5.28
N VAL A 244 -6.01 12.77 4.20
CA VAL A 244 -7.06 13.57 3.56
C VAL A 244 -8.23 12.68 3.09
N ASN A 245 -7.92 11.54 2.49
CA ASN A 245 -8.95 10.61 2.03
C ASN A 245 -9.78 10.04 3.19
N LYS A 246 -9.14 9.69 4.31
CA LYS A 246 -9.86 9.23 5.52
C LYS A 246 -10.70 10.34 6.14
N MET A 247 -10.24 11.59 6.12
CA MET A 247 -11.04 12.74 6.56
C MET A 247 -12.27 12.96 5.67
N LEU A 248 -12.18 12.65 4.37
CA LEU A 248 -13.27 12.76 3.39
C LEU A 248 -14.13 11.47 3.29
N GLY A 249 -14.02 10.55 4.24
CA GLY A 249 -14.84 9.33 4.28
C GLY A 249 -14.44 8.25 3.28
N GLY A 250 -13.23 8.28 2.73
CA GLY A 250 -12.70 7.21 1.86
C GLY A 250 -13.17 7.27 0.39
N VAL A 251 -13.84 8.34 -0.01
CA VAL A 251 -14.47 8.46 -1.36
C VAL A 251 -13.47 8.68 -2.49
N ILE A 252 -12.31 9.30 -2.20
CA ILE A 252 -11.36 9.72 -3.23
C ILE A 252 -10.17 8.75 -3.30
N PRO A 253 -9.95 8.04 -4.44
CA PRO A 253 -8.76 7.21 -4.61
C PRO A 253 -7.47 8.02 -4.46
N ILE A 254 -6.51 7.53 -3.67
CA ILE A 254 -5.21 8.19 -3.44
C ILE A 254 -4.54 8.59 -4.76
N ARG A 255 -4.56 7.71 -5.77
CA ARG A 255 -3.97 8.00 -7.08
C ARG A 255 -4.64 9.18 -7.78
N PHE A 256 -5.96 9.32 -7.65
CA PHE A 256 -6.68 10.46 -8.22
C PHE A 256 -6.28 11.77 -7.53
N ALA A 257 -6.12 11.74 -6.22
CA ALA A 257 -5.70 12.92 -5.46
C ALA A 257 -4.27 13.37 -5.82
N VAL A 258 -3.30 12.42 -5.94
CA VAL A 258 -1.93 12.72 -6.41
C VAL A 258 -1.95 13.25 -7.85
N PHE A 259 -2.72 12.62 -8.74
CA PHE A 259 -2.90 13.07 -10.12
C PHE A 259 -3.43 14.50 -10.19
N SER A 260 -4.41 14.84 -9.35
CA SER A 260 -5.00 16.19 -9.28
C SER A 260 -4.02 17.23 -8.74
N LEU A 261 -3.17 16.86 -7.77
CA LEU A 261 -2.11 17.74 -7.27
C LEU A 261 -1.07 18.04 -8.36
N VAL A 262 -0.63 17.02 -9.09
CA VAL A 262 0.26 17.21 -10.24
C VAL A 262 -0.40 18.11 -11.27
N GLY A 263 -1.71 17.92 -11.54
CA GLY A 263 -2.48 18.79 -12.41
C GLY A 263 -2.48 20.26 -11.95
N ALA A 264 -2.59 20.51 -10.64
CA ALA A 264 -2.52 21.87 -10.08
C ALA A 264 -1.14 22.52 -10.28
N LEU A 265 -0.04 21.74 -10.16
CA LEU A 265 1.31 22.22 -10.50
C LEU A 265 1.39 22.60 -11.97
N GLY A 266 0.82 21.80 -12.86
CA GLY A 266 0.78 22.13 -14.29
C GLY A 266 0.02 23.42 -14.60
N VAL A 267 -1.00 23.79 -13.82
CA VAL A 267 -1.65 25.10 -13.94
C VAL A 267 -0.69 26.24 -13.61
N ALA A 268 0.11 26.09 -12.55
CA ALA A 268 1.12 27.10 -12.20
C ALA A 268 2.18 27.25 -13.30
N THR A 269 2.69 26.13 -13.83
CA THR A 269 3.63 26.11 -14.97
C THR A 269 3.02 26.75 -16.21
N HIS A 270 1.75 26.44 -16.51
CA HIS A 270 1.04 27.03 -17.64
C HIS A 270 0.97 28.57 -17.53
N ILE A 271 0.54 29.09 -16.37
CA ILE A 271 0.44 30.54 -16.14
C ILE A 271 1.80 31.20 -16.26
N LEU A 272 2.85 30.60 -15.69
CA LEU A 272 4.21 31.13 -15.76
C LEU A 272 4.72 31.17 -17.20
N CYS A 273 4.61 30.07 -17.94
CA CYS A 273 5.03 29.99 -19.33
C CYS A 273 4.24 30.95 -20.22
N LEU A 274 2.93 31.04 -20.02
CA LEU A 274 2.09 31.98 -20.76
C LEU A 274 2.52 33.44 -20.50
N GLY A 275 2.79 33.79 -19.24
CA GLY A 275 3.27 35.12 -18.86
C GLY A 275 4.58 35.47 -19.56
N VAL A 276 5.58 34.59 -19.51
CA VAL A 276 6.87 34.80 -20.17
C VAL A 276 6.70 34.92 -21.69
N LEU A 277 5.99 34.01 -22.32
CA LEU A 277 5.80 34.01 -23.77
C LEU A 277 5.05 35.26 -24.28
N PHE A 278 4.01 35.67 -23.54
CA PHE A 278 3.16 36.77 -23.96
C PHE A 278 3.76 38.13 -23.63
N HIS A 279 4.27 38.33 -22.39
CA HIS A 279 4.75 39.63 -21.93
C HIS A 279 6.22 39.90 -22.28
N GLU A 280 7.10 38.88 -22.11
CA GLU A 280 8.54 39.11 -22.33
C GLU A 280 8.94 38.82 -23.77
N LEU A 281 8.44 37.74 -24.39
CA LEU A 281 8.80 37.34 -25.74
C LEU A 281 7.85 37.88 -26.83
N HIS A 282 6.79 38.62 -26.43
CA HIS A 282 5.80 39.23 -27.31
C HIS A 282 5.16 38.28 -28.34
N VAL A 283 5.05 37.00 -27.99
CA VAL A 283 4.39 35.97 -28.82
C VAL A 283 2.89 36.24 -28.86
N ARG A 284 2.25 36.04 -30.02
CA ARG A 284 0.79 36.17 -30.14
C ARG A 284 0.07 35.31 -29.13
N PHE A 285 -0.92 35.85 -28.43
CA PHE A 285 -1.59 35.19 -27.28
C PHE A 285 -2.01 33.75 -27.56
N TYR A 286 -2.65 33.46 -28.70
CA TYR A 286 -3.12 32.10 -29.00
C TYR A 286 -1.97 31.09 -29.22
N VAL A 287 -0.83 31.55 -29.72
CA VAL A 287 0.38 30.76 -29.92
C VAL A 287 1.04 30.50 -28.54
N ALA A 288 1.19 31.56 -27.74
CA ALA A 288 1.71 31.50 -26.39
C ALA A 288 0.87 30.54 -25.51
N GLN A 289 -0.46 30.63 -25.60
CA GLN A 289 -1.42 29.76 -24.93
C GLN A 289 -1.22 28.28 -25.34
N ALA A 290 -1.10 27.99 -26.64
CA ALA A 290 -0.89 26.63 -27.11
C ALA A 290 0.44 26.05 -26.61
N ILE A 291 1.52 26.82 -26.72
CA ILE A 291 2.86 26.38 -26.25
C ILE A 291 2.85 26.14 -24.77
N ALA A 292 2.31 27.07 -23.95
CA ALA A 292 2.21 26.92 -22.49
C ALA A 292 1.39 25.70 -22.09
N THR A 293 0.30 25.41 -22.80
CA THR A 293 -0.55 24.23 -22.58
C THR A 293 0.24 22.93 -22.81
N TYR A 294 0.95 22.80 -23.92
CA TYR A 294 1.71 21.58 -24.21
C TYR A 294 2.92 21.40 -23.28
N ILE A 295 3.56 22.49 -22.85
CA ILE A 295 4.62 22.45 -21.82
C ILE A 295 4.05 21.90 -20.52
N ALA A 296 2.94 22.45 -20.02
CA ALA A 296 2.30 22.02 -18.79
C ALA A 296 1.79 20.56 -18.88
N MET A 297 1.21 20.15 -20.00
CA MET A 297 0.81 18.75 -20.23
C MET A 297 2.01 17.82 -20.22
N THR A 298 3.14 18.22 -20.80
CA THR A 298 4.36 17.42 -20.84
C THR A 298 4.95 17.26 -19.44
N GLU A 299 5.05 18.33 -18.67
CA GLU A 299 5.46 18.29 -17.27
C GLU A 299 4.54 17.37 -16.46
N ASN A 300 3.22 17.54 -16.56
CA ASN A 300 2.24 16.68 -15.89
C ASN A 300 2.41 15.19 -16.24
N PHE A 301 2.70 14.88 -17.50
CA PHE A 301 2.97 13.49 -17.90
C PHE A 301 4.20 12.94 -17.18
N PHE A 302 5.33 13.65 -17.18
CA PHE A 302 6.54 13.18 -16.52
C PHE A 302 6.39 13.06 -15.01
N LEU A 303 5.76 14.03 -14.35
CA LEU A 303 5.49 13.98 -12.92
C LEU A 303 4.54 12.84 -12.58
N ASN A 304 3.47 12.62 -13.33
CA ASN A 304 2.58 11.49 -13.12
C ASN A 304 3.27 10.15 -13.37
N ASN A 305 4.13 10.03 -14.38
CA ASN A 305 4.91 8.84 -14.65
C ASN A 305 5.90 8.50 -13.52
N LEU A 306 6.47 9.53 -12.89
CA LEU A 306 7.44 9.40 -11.80
C LEU A 306 6.78 9.18 -10.43
N ILE A 307 5.66 9.86 -10.15
CA ILE A 307 5.04 9.92 -8.82
C ILE A 307 3.78 9.04 -8.78
N THR A 308 2.74 9.37 -9.57
CA THR A 308 1.42 8.73 -9.51
C THR A 308 1.45 7.28 -10.00
N TYR A 309 2.18 7.02 -11.08
CA TYR A 309 2.25 5.72 -11.76
C TYR A 309 3.64 5.09 -11.68
N ARG A 310 4.41 5.35 -10.63
CA ARG A 310 5.76 4.85 -10.47
C ARG A 310 5.84 3.30 -10.51
N ASP A 311 4.80 2.60 -10.07
CA ASP A 311 4.66 1.14 -10.13
C ASP A 311 4.44 0.62 -11.57
N ARG A 312 4.04 1.50 -12.48
CA ARG A 312 3.78 1.24 -13.90
C ARG A 312 4.50 2.23 -14.81
N SER A 313 5.61 2.80 -14.34
CA SER A 313 6.32 3.87 -15.07
C SER A 313 6.76 3.41 -16.45
N LEU A 314 6.47 4.23 -17.45
CA LEU A 314 6.86 4.01 -18.83
C LEU A 314 8.34 4.35 -19.03
N ARG A 315 9.04 3.56 -19.84
CA ARG A 315 10.47 3.74 -20.15
C ARG A 315 10.74 3.48 -21.63
N GLY A 316 11.86 4.02 -22.13
CA GLY A 316 12.27 3.83 -23.53
C GLY A 316 11.22 4.30 -24.53
N VAL A 317 10.98 3.54 -25.58
CA VAL A 317 10.04 3.87 -26.67
C VAL A 317 8.60 4.04 -26.17
N HIS A 318 8.21 3.30 -25.13
CA HIS A 318 6.86 3.43 -24.52
C HIS A 318 6.62 4.79 -23.86
N LEU A 319 7.68 5.54 -23.52
CA LEU A 319 7.56 6.88 -22.98
C LEU A 319 6.97 7.85 -24.01
N LEU A 320 7.42 7.77 -25.26
CA LEU A 320 6.94 8.64 -26.34
C LEU A 320 5.49 8.33 -26.73
N SER A 321 5.16 7.04 -26.87
CA SER A 321 3.76 6.63 -27.15
C SER A 321 2.82 6.98 -25.98
N GLY A 322 3.30 6.88 -24.73
CA GLY A 322 2.57 7.31 -23.55
C GLY A 322 2.33 8.81 -23.53
N LEU A 323 3.35 9.63 -23.84
CA LEU A 323 3.22 11.08 -23.94
C LEU A 323 2.18 11.50 -24.99
N ALA A 324 2.23 10.91 -26.18
CA ALA A 324 1.25 11.17 -27.24
C ALA A 324 -0.18 10.79 -26.79
N SER A 325 -0.35 9.61 -26.17
CA SER A 325 -1.64 9.16 -25.60
C SER A 325 -2.14 10.14 -24.53
N PHE A 326 -1.24 10.62 -23.67
CA PHE A 326 -1.57 11.58 -22.62
C PHE A 326 -2.01 12.92 -23.18
N TRP A 327 -1.33 13.46 -24.17
CA TRP A 327 -1.73 14.70 -24.86
C TRP A 327 -3.11 14.59 -25.47
N ILE A 328 -3.42 13.48 -26.16
CA ILE A 328 -4.73 13.24 -26.76
C ILE A 328 -5.80 13.20 -25.67
N ALA A 329 -5.60 12.45 -24.61
CA ALA A 329 -6.54 12.33 -23.50
C ALA A 329 -6.84 13.68 -22.83
N CYS A 330 -5.78 14.47 -22.54
CA CYS A 330 -5.91 15.78 -21.89
C CYS A 330 -6.55 16.83 -22.82
N SER A 331 -6.27 16.77 -24.12
CA SER A 331 -6.93 17.66 -25.10
C SER A 331 -8.42 17.41 -25.17
N PHE A 332 -8.84 16.14 -25.10
CA PHE A 332 -10.25 15.78 -25.06
C PHE A 332 -10.92 16.25 -23.75
N GLY A 333 -10.21 16.10 -22.61
CA GLY A 333 -10.66 16.60 -21.31
C GLY A 333 -10.84 18.12 -21.30
N ALA A 334 -9.93 18.87 -21.93
CA ALA A 334 -10.02 20.30 -22.07
C ALA A 334 -11.22 20.73 -22.94
N TRP A 335 -11.47 20.01 -24.03
CA TRP A 335 -12.65 20.24 -24.87
C TRP A 335 -13.95 19.96 -24.08
N ALA A 336 -14.04 18.84 -23.39
CA ALA A 336 -15.20 18.48 -22.56
C ALA A 336 -15.47 19.53 -21.47
N ASN A 337 -14.43 20.06 -20.83
CA ASN A 337 -14.53 21.16 -19.85
C ASN A 337 -15.24 22.37 -20.45
N VAL A 338 -14.81 22.82 -21.64
CA VAL A 338 -15.38 24.01 -22.29
C VAL A 338 -16.85 23.76 -22.67
N VAL A 339 -17.19 22.60 -23.21
CA VAL A 339 -18.56 22.25 -23.61
C VAL A 339 -19.48 22.25 -22.39
N PHE A 340 -19.05 21.59 -21.31
CA PHE A 340 -19.85 21.46 -20.10
C PHE A 340 -20.00 22.79 -19.34
N ALA A 341 -18.93 23.58 -19.25
CA ALA A 341 -19.00 24.90 -18.64
C ALA A 341 -19.93 25.83 -19.39
N ARG A 342 -19.92 25.77 -20.74
CA ARG A 342 -20.88 26.54 -21.58
C ARG A 342 -22.34 26.13 -21.34
N ALA A 343 -22.62 24.81 -21.21
CA ALA A 343 -23.96 24.33 -20.94
C ALA A 343 -24.48 24.87 -19.60
N LEU A 344 -23.67 24.80 -18.54
CA LEU A 344 -24.05 25.33 -17.21
C LEU A 344 -24.27 26.85 -17.22
N LEU A 345 -23.46 27.58 -17.98
CA LEU A 345 -23.67 29.05 -18.14
C LEU A 345 -24.96 29.36 -18.86
N HIS A 346 -25.31 28.56 -19.89
CA HIS A 346 -26.57 28.71 -20.62
C HIS A 346 -27.79 28.43 -19.73
N ASP A 347 -27.66 27.47 -18.79
CA ASP A 347 -28.72 27.14 -17.84
C ASP A 347 -28.80 28.14 -16.65
N GLY A 348 -28.10 29.27 -16.73
CA GLY A 348 -28.18 30.35 -15.75
C GLY A 348 -27.32 30.16 -14.49
N HIS A 349 -26.45 29.19 -14.44
CA HIS A 349 -25.51 29.02 -13.34
C HIS A 349 -24.41 30.09 -13.37
N SER A 350 -23.88 30.45 -12.19
CA SER A 350 -22.79 31.42 -12.11
C SER A 350 -21.49 30.88 -12.75
N TRP A 351 -20.71 31.80 -13.32
CA TRP A 351 -19.46 31.47 -14.03
C TRP A 351 -18.46 30.65 -13.19
N TYR A 352 -18.40 30.89 -11.88
CA TYR A 352 -17.50 30.15 -11.00
C TYR A 352 -17.96 28.71 -10.78
N ILE A 353 -19.28 28.44 -10.68
CA ILE A 353 -19.86 27.09 -10.60
C ILE A 353 -19.57 26.34 -11.91
N ALA A 354 -19.80 26.98 -13.06
CA ALA A 354 -19.53 26.40 -14.36
C ALA A 354 -18.04 26.06 -14.52
N GLY A 355 -17.13 26.95 -14.10
CA GLY A 355 -15.70 26.74 -14.15
C GLY A 355 -15.22 25.59 -13.26
N VAL A 356 -15.66 25.55 -11.99
CA VAL A 356 -15.29 24.49 -11.06
C VAL A 356 -15.81 23.13 -11.53
N ALA A 357 -17.05 23.05 -11.99
CA ALA A 357 -17.64 21.81 -12.51
C ALA A 357 -16.88 21.30 -13.75
N GLY A 358 -16.50 22.19 -14.65
CA GLY A 358 -15.69 21.85 -15.82
C GLY A 358 -14.31 21.30 -15.44
N ILE A 359 -13.63 21.90 -14.44
CA ILE A 359 -12.33 21.41 -13.93
C ILE A 359 -12.48 20.01 -13.33
N ILE A 360 -13.54 19.76 -12.53
CA ILE A 360 -13.78 18.44 -11.93
C ILE A 360 -13.97 17.39 -13.02
N ILE A 361 -14.84 17.65 -14.00
CA ILE A 361 -15.11 16.73 -15.11
C ILE A 361 -13.85 16.43 -15.91
N SER A 362 -13.09 17.46 -16.28
CA SER A 362 -11.82 17.31 -16.99
C SER A 362 -10.82 16.47 -16.19
N SER A 363 -10.71 16.71 -14.89
CA SER A 363 -9.79 15.96 -14.02
C SER A 363 -10.17 14.48 -13.90
N VAL A 364 -11.46 14.19 -13.71
CA VAL A 364 -11.97 12.81 -13.66
C VAL A 364 -11.78 12.10 -15.01
N TRP A 365 -12.07 12.77 -16.10
CA TRP A 365 -11.82 12.26 -17.45
C TRP A 365 -10.35 11.94 -17.68
N ASN A 366 -9.48 12.92 -17.46
CA ASN A 366 -8.04 12.77 -17.68
C ASN A 366 -7.46 11.62 -16.86
N TYR A 367 -7.82 11.55 -15.57
CA TYR A 367 -7.41 10.45 -14.71
C TYR A 367 -7.91 9.09 -15.22
N SER A 368 -9.20 8.98 -15.56
CA SER A 368 -9.81 7.71 -15.97
C SER A 368 -9.20 7.21 -17.29
N ILE A 369 -9.14 8.07 -18.30
CA ILE A 369 -8.62 7.70 -19.62
C ILE A 369 -7.12 7.40 -19.57
N THR A 370 -6.33 8.20 -18.88
CA THR A 370 -4.88 7.98 -18.79
C THR A 370 -4.54 6.73 -17.96
N ASN A 371 -5.31 6.42 -16.91
CA ASN A 371 -5.17 5.18 -16.15
C ASN A 371 -5.50 3.93 -16.99
N LEU A 372 -6.47 4.03 -17.89
CA LEU A 372 -6.91 2.92 -18.75
C LEU A 372 -6.02 2.72 -19.97
N PHE A 373 -5.52 3.79 -20.59
CA PHE A 373 -4.85 3.73 -21.89
C PHE A 373 -3.35 4.06 -21.82
N THR A 374 -2.95 5.08 -21.06
CA THR A 374 -1.56 5.52 -21.01
C THR A 374 -0.71 4.62 -20.12
N TRP A 375 -1.17 4.31 -18.91
CA TRP A 375 -0.46 3.47 -17.93
C TRP A 375 -1.09 2.09 -17.76
N GLN A 376 -1.27 1.36 -18.87
CA GLN A 376 -1.74 -0.02 -18.84
C GLN A 376 -0.68 -0.98 -18.28
N MET A 377 -1.11 -2.00 -17.54
CA MET A 377 -0.24 -3.13 -17.25
C MET A 377 0.12 -3.85 -18.56
N PRO A 378 1.40 -4.16 -18.82
CA PRO A 378 1.81 -4.97 -19.95
C PRO A 378 1.03 -6.30 -20.01
N ARG A 379 0.60 -6.72 -21.20
CA ARG A 379 -0.18 -7.97 -21.39
C ARG A 379 0.54 -9.21 -20.84
N ALA A 380 1.87 -9.26 -20.92
CA ALA A 380 2.68 -10.33 -20.35
C ALA A 380 2.52 -10.40 -18.82
N ARG A 381 2.48 -9.27 -18.13
CA ARG A 381 2.30 -9.20 -16.68
C ARG A 381 0.87 -9.58 -16.25
N ARG A 382 -0.15 -9.25 -17.05
CA ARG A 382 -1.53 -9.72 -16.84
C ARG A 382 -1.64 -11.24 -16.98
N LYS A 383 -0.98 -11.83 -17.99
CA LYS A 383 -0.94 -13.29 -18.20
C LYS A 383 -0.22 -13.99 -17.04
N ALA A 384 0.92 -13.47 -16.59
CA ALA A 384 1.67 -14.04 -15.47
C ALA A 384 0.85 -14.05 -14.17
N ILE A 385 0.12 -12.96 -13.88
CA ILE A 385 -0.79 -12.88 -12.73
C ILE A 385 -1.93 -13.92 -12.85
N ALA A 386 -2.53 -14.05 -14.02
CA ALA A 386 -3.61 -15.01 -14.24
C ALA A 386 -3.13 -16.47 -14.09
N ILE A 387 -1.93 -16.81 -14.60
CA ILE A 387 -1.33 -18.13 -14.46
C ILE A 387 -0.98 -18.42 -13.00
N ALA A 388 -0.36 -17.49 -12.29
CA ALA A 388 -0.04 -17.65 -10.87
C ALA A 388 -1.29 -17.79 -9.98
N GLN A 389 -2.41 -17.16 -10.35
CA GLN A 389 -3.69 -17.36 -9.67
C GLN A 389 -4.28 -18.75 -9.94
N LEU A 390 -4.08 -19.29 -11.12
CA LEU A 390 -4.51 -20.66 -11.46
C LEU A 390 -3.63 -21.71 -10.77
N GLU A 391 -2.33 -21.48 -10.67
CA GLU A 391 -1.37 -22.38 -9.99
C GLU A 391 -1.50 -22.34 -8.46
N ALA A 392 -2.05 -21.28 -7.89
CA ALA A 392 -2.32 -21.17 -6.46
C ALA A 392 -3.57 -21.96 -6.01
N PHE A 393 -4.38 -22.48 -6.94
CA PHE A 393 -5.46 -23.41 -6.62
C PHE A 393 -4.86 -24.81 -6.45
N PRO A 394 -5.03 -25.46 -5.27
CA PRO A 394 -4.56 -26.82 -5.06
C PRO A 394 -5.19 -27.76 -6.09
N SER A 395 -4.35 -28.50 -6.84
CA SER A 395 -4.77 -29.49 -7.85
C SER A 395 -5.68 -30.58 -7.27
N ASP A 396 -5.61 -30.79 -5.98
CA ASP A 396 -6.35 -31.84 -5.27
C ASP A 396 -7.87 -31.61 -5.18
N LEU A 397 -8.30 -30.35 -5.30
CA LEU A 397 -9.73 -30.01 -5.33
C LEU A 397 -10.33 -30.16 -6.74
N ALA A 398 -9.53 -30.11 -7.78
CA ALA A 398 -9.99 -30.30 -9.14
C ALA A 398 -10.28 -31.78 -9.48
N GLN A 399 -9.59 -32.74 -8.84
CA GLN A 399 -9.82 -34.18 -9.02
C GLN A 399 -11.04 -34.68 -8.22
N ALA A 400 -11.31 -34.11 -7.06
CA ALA A 400 -12.44 -34.52 -6.22
C ALA A 400 -13.84 -34.20 -6.78
N SER A 401 -13.95 -33.26 -7.74
CA SER A 401 -15.25 -32.82 -8.29
C SER A 401 -15.72 -33.63 -9.51
N TRP A 402 -14.91 -34.54 -10.07
CA TRP A 402 -15.25 -35.30 -11.26
C TRP A 402 -15.68 -36.76 -10.99
N GLU A 403 -15.41 -37.29 -9.79
CA GLU A 403 -15.76 -38.67 -9.45
C GLU A 403 -17.17 -38.88 -8.87
N HIS A 404 -17.94 -37.82 -8.66
CA HIS A 404 -19.32 -37.92 -8.16
C HIS A 404 -20.30 -37.15 -9.04
N ARG A 405 -20.48 -37.59 -10.31
CA ARG A 405 -21.74 -37.36 -11.01
C ARG A 405 -22.32 -38.73 -11.46
N PRO A 406 -23.61 -38.96 -11.11
CA PRO A 406 -24.28 -40.21 -11.44
C PRO A 406 -24.51 -40.37 -12.94
#